data_2ec9211523840dda3efa86ea8344d85d
#
_entry.id   2ec9211523840dda3efa86ea8344d85d
#
_cell.length_a   1.000
_cell.length_b   1.000
_cell.length_c   1.000
_cell.angle_alpha   90.00
_cell.angle_beta   90.00
_cell.angle_gamma   90.00
#
_symmetry.space_group_name_H-M   'P 1'
#
loop_
_entity.id
_entity.type
_entity.pdbx_description
1 polymer ?
#
loop_
_entity_poly.entity_id
_entity_poly.type
_entity_poly.pdbx_seq_one_letter_code
_entity_poly.pdbx_strand_id
1 'polypeptide(L)'
;VGQAEADRLLAGETRLALGLTVRDGAIFVDRANVTNPQLSVQADGALRGSEQTVSVKAQVNNLGLVLPDLPGALKSNGTLVQSSKGTQVDMRGTGPGQIDARVQGRLARGFGSADLTISGTSQAGLANAFIAPRVLSGRTAFDLRLNGPLVPASLSGNVTLSDGRLADPMLTFSLEGMTGRAELAGGRAQVTGAGRISTGGTATLTGSAELVG
;
A
#
# COMPACT_ATOMS: atom_id res chain seq x y z
N VAL A 1 1.01 -8.44 9.92
CA VAL A 1 -0.39 -8.73 10.26
C VAL A 1 -0.34 -9.65 11.47
N GLY A 2 -0.91 -9.22 12.59
CA GLY A 2 -0.98 -10.01 13.80
C GLY A 2 -2.05 -11.09 13.71
N GLN A 3 -2.10 -11.96 14.71
CA GLN A 3 -3.05 -13.09 14.76
C GLN A 3 -4.52 -12.59 14.75
N ALA A 4 -4.80 -11.51 15.48
CA ALA A 4 -6.15 -10.93 15.57
C ALA A 4 -6.66 -10.33 14.24
N GLU A 5 -5.79 -9.73 13.43
CA GLU A 5 -6.14 -9.22 12.11
C GLU A 5 -6.39 -10.35 11.11
N ALA A 6 -5.57 -11.41 11.15
CA ALA A 6 -5.78 -12.62 10.36
C ALA A 6 -7.13 -13.28 10.70
N ASP A 7 -7.47 -13.39 11.97
CA ASP A 7 -8.74 -13.95 12.45
C ASP A 7 -9.95 -13.14 11.94
N ARG A 8 -9.84 -11.80 11.89
CA ARG A 8 -10.90 -10.94 11.33
C ARG A 8 -11.08 -11.16 9.83
N LEU A 9 -9.99 -11.31 9.07
CA LEU A 9 -10.05 -11.58 7.64
C LEU A 9 -10.58 -12.97 7.32
N LEU A 10 -10.34 -13.95 8.19
CA LEU A 10 -10.77 -15.33 8.02
C LEU A 10 -12.10 -15.63 8.72
N ALA A 11 -12.75 -14.62 9.30
CA ALA A 11 -14.03 -14.78 9.96
C ALA A 11 -15.11 -15.27 8.99
N GLY A 12 -15.89 -16.27 9.43
CA GLY A 12 -16.93 -16.92 8.64
C GLY A 12 -16.45 -18.22 7.96
N GLU A 13 -17.29 -18.75 7.07
CA GLU A 13 -16.97 -19.97 6.34
C GLU A 13 -15.85 -19.69 5.31
N THR A 14 -14.69 -20.28 5.53
CA THR A 14 -13.55 -20.17 4.63
C THR A 14 -13.42 -21.45 3.80
N ARG A 15 -13.45 -21.32 2.49
CA ARG A 15 -13.22 -22.40 1.54
C ARG A 15 -11.81 -22.30 0.99
N LEU A 16 -11.08 -23.40 1.10
CA LEU A 16 -9.72 -23.53 0.61
C LEU A 16 -9.67 -24.68 -0.42
N ALA A 17 -9.19 -24.37 -1.62
CA ALA A 17 -8.87 -25.36 -2.64
C ALA A 17 -7.40 -25.20 -3.05
N LEU A 18 -6.62 -26.29 -2.95
CA LEU A 18 -5.20 -26.31 -3.28
C LEU A 18 -4.94 -27.41 -4.32
N GLY A 19 -4.20 -27.07 -5.36
CA GLY A 19 -3.56 -27.99 -6.28
C GLY A 19 -2.04 -27.86 -6.13
N LEU A 20 -1.36 -28.95 -5.83
CA LEU A 20 0.07 -28.97 -5.57
C LEU A 20 0.75 -30.02 -6.45
N THR A 21 1.92 -29.69 -6.99
CA THR A 21 2.84 -30.65 -7.62
C THR A 21 4.09 -30.78 -6.76
N VAL A 22 4.52 -32.02 -6.53
CA VAL A 22 5.80 -32.32 -5.87
C VAL A 22 6.79 -32.80 -6.93
N ARG A 23 7.94 -32.11 -7.03
CA ARG A 23 9.04 -32.47 -7.93
C ARG A 23 10.37 -32.26 -7.23
N ASP A 24 11.24 -33.27 -7.30
CA ASP A 24 12.60 -33.22 -6.74
C ASP A 24 12.64 -32.80 -5.26
N GLY A 25 11.65 -33.24 -4.47
CA GLY A 25 11.51 -32.90 -3.05
C GLY A 25 11.00 -31.47 -2.77
N ALA A 26 10.71 -30.65 -3.80
CA ALA A 26 10.11 -29.34 -3.66
C ALA A 26 8.60 -29.37 -3.95
N ILE A 27 7.85 -28.55 -3.24
CA ILE A 27 6.39 -28.40 -3.41
C ILE A 27 6.14 -27.13 -4.22
N PHE A 28 5.38 -27.27 -5.29
CA PHE A 28 4.96 -26.17 -6.16
C PHE A 28 3.45 -26.02 -6.10
N VAL A 29 3.00 -24.78 -6.08
CA VAL A 29 1.58 -24.44 -6.07
C VAL A 29 1.10 -24.32 -7.52
N ASP A 30 0.28 -25.26 -7.99
CA ASP A 30 -0.35 -25.17 -9.30
C ASP A 30 -1.57 -24.26 -9.26
N ARG A 31 -2.36 -24.39 -8.21
CA ARG A 31 -3.53 -23.55 -7.96
C ARG A 31 -3.78 -23.42 -6.48
N ALA A 32 -4.10 -22.21 -6.05
CA ALA A 32 -4.66 -21.96 -4.73
C ALA A 32 -5.88 -21.03 -4.85
N ASN A 33 -6.96 -21.41 -4.20
CA ASN A 33 -8.16 -20.58 -4.12
C ASN A 33 -8.61 -20.53 -2.66
N VAL A 34 -8.63 -19.32 -2.11
CA VAL A 34 -9.14 -19.04 -0.77
C VAL A 34 -10.31 -18.08 -0.92
N THR A 35 -11.47 -18.44 -0.39
CA THR A 35 -12.67 -17.60 -0.49
C THR A 35 -13.42 -17.64 0.82
N ASN A 36 -13.74 -16.46 1.34
CA ASN A 36 -14.66 -16.26 2.44
C ASN A 36 -15.43 -14.93 2.25
N PRO A 37 -16.34 -14.52 3.16
CA PRO A 37 -17.09 -13.26 3.01
C PRO A 37 -16.24 -12.00 2.95
N GLN A 38 -15.00 -12.01 3.48
CA GLN A 38 -14.11 -10.85 3.59
C GLN A 38 -12.98 -10.86 2.56
N LEU A 39 -12.57 -12.04 2.10
CA LEU A 39 -11.35 -12.26 1.32
C LEU A 39 -11.61 -13.23 0.16
N SER A 40 -11.08 -12.90 -1.01
CA SER A 40 -10.94 -13.82 -2.13
C SER A 40 -9.51 -13.75 -2.66
N VAL A 41 -8.83 -14.88 -2.70
CA VAL A 41 -7.49 -14.99 -3.28
C VAL A 41 -7.47 -16.14 -4.26
N GLN A 42 -7.03 -15.88 -5.48
CA GLN A 42 -6.80 -16.87 -6.53
C GLN A 42 -5.34 -16.80 -6.93
N ALA A 43 -4.67 -17.94 -6.98
CA ALA A 43 -3.31 -18.06 -7.45
C ALA A 43 -3.21 -19.25 -8.39
N ASP A 44 -2.64 -19.01 -9.57
CA ASP A 44 -2.38 -20.02 -10.59
C ASP A 44 -0.88 -20.07 -10.86
N GLY A 45 -0.27 -21.22 -10.64
CA GLY A 45 1.16 -21.44 -10.75
C GLY A 45 1.56 -22.13 -12.04
N ALA A 46 2.71 -21.78 -12.57
CA ALA A 46 3.37 -22.46 -13.66
C ALA A 46 4.85 -22.68 -13.34
N LEU A 47 5.29 -23.93 -13.42
CA LEU A 47 6.68 -24.30 -13.18
C LEU A 47 7.47 -24.27 -14.50
N ARG A 48 8.60 -23.56 -14.51
CA ARG A 48 9.56 -23.56 -15.64
C ARG A 48 10.97 -23.80 -15.12
N GLY A 49 11.49 -25.00 -15.29
CA GLY A 49 12.79 -25.38 -14.72
C GLY A 49 12.78 -25.31 -13.19
N SER A 50 13.65 -24.49 -12.62
CA SER A 50 13.75 -24.21 -11.17
C SER A 50 12.97 -22.97 -10.73
N GLU A 51 12.30 -22.26 -11.64
CA GLU A 51 11.52 -21.06 -11.35
C GLU A 51 10.03 -21.37 -11.39
N GLN A 52 9.31 -20.88 -10.40
CA GLN A 52 7.85 -20.90 -10.36
C GLN A 52 7.29 -19.52 -10.58
N THR A 53 6.47 -19.36 -11.62
CA THR A 53 5.67 -18.15 -11.82
C THR A 53 4.27 -18.39 -11.28
N VAL A 54 3.79 -17.50 -10.43
CA VAL A 54 2.45 -17.56 -9.86
C VAL A 54 1.72 -16.27 -10.21
N SER A 55 0.60 -16.41 -10.94
CA SER A 55 -0.33 -15.29 -11.16
C SER A 55 -1.28 -15.21 -9.98
N VAL A 56 -1.41 -14.03 -9.38
CA VAL A 56 -2.22 -13.82 -8.18
C VAL A 56 -3.30 -12.77 -8.46
N LYS A 57 -4.52 -13.06 -8.00
CA LYS A 57 -5.61 -12.09 -7.88
C LYS A 57 -6.13 -12.15 -6.46
N ALA A 58 -6.18 -11.01 -5.79
CA ALA A 58 -6.67 -10.92 -4.42
C ALA A 58 -7.66 -9.77 -4.29
N GLN A 59 -8.70 -10.00 -3.50
CA GLN A 59 -9.68 -8.98 -3.12
C GLN A 59 -9.95 -9.10 -1.64
N VAL A 60 -9.88 -7.98 -0.93
CA VAL A 60 -10.37 -7.80 0.43
C VAL A 60 -11.57 -6.87 0.36
N ASN A 61 -12.73 -7.28 0.87
CA ASN A 61 -13.96 -6.50 0.78
C ASN A 61 -13.95 -5.27 1.67
N ASN A 62 -13.27 -5.34 2.80
CA ASN A 62 -13.08 -4.20 3.69
C ASN A 62 -11.67 -4.25 4.33
N LEU A 63 -10.78 -3.40 3.83
CA LEU A 63 -9.43 -3.27 4.35
C LEU A 63 -9.40 -2.74 5.80
N GLY A 64 -10.44 -1.99 6.21
CA GLY A 64 -10.60 -1.51 7.58
C GLY A 64 -10.64 -2.59 8.67
N LEU A 65 -10.83 -3.87 8.30
CA LEU A 65 -10.71 -5.00 9.22
C LEU A 65 -9.26 -5.21 9.71
N VAL A 66 -8.29 -4.80 8.90
CA VAL A 66 -6.84 -4.92 9.18
C VAL A 66 -6.21 -3.56 9.43
N LEU A 67 -6.63 -2.56 8.69
CA LEU A 67 -6.18 -1.18 8.78
C LEU A 67 -7.39 -0.27 9.02
N PRO A 68 -7.77 -0.03 10.29
CA PRO A 68 -9.00 0.69 10.64
C PRO A 68 -9.14 2.05 9.97
N ASP A 69 -8.02 2.73 9.74
CA ASP A 69 -7.97 4.07 9.12
C ASP A 69 -8.16 4.06 7.59
N LEU A 70 -8.24 2.86 6.98
CA LEU A 70 -8.37 2.69 5.53
C LEU A 70 -9.59 1.79 5.18
N PRO A 71 -10.82 2.15 5.56
CA PRO A 71 -12.00 1.35 5.25
C PRO A 71 -12.28 1.34 3.76
N GLY A 72 -12.72 0.18 3.23
CA GLY A 72 -13.10 0.00 1.84
C GLY A 72 -12.44 -1.21 1.18
N ALA A 73 -12.85 -1.50 -0.05
CA ALA A 73 -12.36 -2.66 -0.77
C ALA A 73 -10.94 -2.43 -1.31
N LEU A 74 -10.11 -3.47 -1.20
CA LEU A 74 -8.79 -3.56 -1.86
C LEU A 74 -8.85 -4.67 -2.89
N LYS A 75 -8.41 -4.38 -4.11
CA LYS A 75 -8.21 -5.37 -5.18
C LYS A 75 -6.78 -5.32 -5.65
N SER A 76 -6.18 -6.46 -5.85
CA SER A 76 -4.83 -6.55 -6.41
C SER A 76 -4.71 -7.72 -7.39
N ASN A 77 -3.83 -7.56 -8.36
CA ASN A 77 -3.47 -8.61 -9.30
C ASN A 77 -2.03 -8.43 -9.77
N GLY A 78 -1.40 -9.52 -10.16
CA GLY A 78 -0.04 -9.49 -10.65
C GLY A 78 0.61 -10.85 -10.69
N THR A 79 1.93 -10.84 -10.71
CA THR A 79 2.76 -12.04 -10.81
C THR A 79 3.84 -12.08 -9.74
N LEU A 80 4.10 -13.27 -9.25
CA LEU A 80 5.21 -13.59 -8.37
C LEU A 80 6.09 -14.61 -9.07
N VAL A 81 7.40 -14.38 -9.15
CA VAL A 81 8.35 -15.33 -9.70
C VAL A 81 9.29 -15.77 -8.61
N GLN A 82 9.15 -16.99 -8.15
CA GLN A 82 9.99 -17.59 -7.13
C GLN A 82 11.20 -18.25 -7.75
N SER A 83 12.39 -17.95 -7.23
CA SER A 83 13.66 -18.50 -7.65
C SER A 83 14.59 -18.76 -6.46
N SER A 84 15.78 -19.29 -6.75
CA SER A 84 16.84 -19.46 -5.73
C SER A 84 17.30 -18.12 -5.10
N LYS A 85 17.05 -16.98 -5.75
CA LYS A 85 17.45 -15.63 -5.30
C LYS A 85 16.37 -14.89 -4.53
N GLY A 86 15.21 -15.49 -4.28
CA GLY A 86 14.04 -14.88 -3.65
C GLY A 86 12.86 -14.81 -4.59
N THR A 87 11.89 -13.97 -4.25
CA THR A 87 10.64 -13.82 -5.01
C THR A 87 10.60 -12.44 -5.68
N GLN A 88 10.56 -12.43 -7.01
CA GLN A 88 10.29 -11.21 -7.76
C GLN A 88 8.79 -10.94 -7.74
N VAL A 89 8.42 -9.69 -7.53
CA VAL A 89 7.04 -9.21 -7.38
C VAL A 89 6.75 -8.20 -8.47
N ASP A 90 5.62 -8.33 -9.14
CA ASP A 90 5.02 -7.29 -10.00
C ASP A 90 3.51 -7.32 -9.78
N MET A 91 3.02 -6.43 -8.94
CA MET A 91 1.63 -6.37 -8.50
C MET A 91 1.05 -4.99 -8.78
N ARG A 92 -0.22 -4.94 -9.15
CA ARG A 92 -1.05 -3.73 -9.19
C ARG A 92 -2.21 -3.87 -8.24
N GLY A 93 -2.63 -2.74 -7.66
CA GLY A 93 -3.77 -2.74 -6.75
C GLY A 93 -4.51 -1.43 -6.75
N THR A 94 -5.83 -1.52 -6.53
CA THR A 94 -6.72 -0.39 -6.30
C THR A 94 -7.37 -0.55 -4.94
N GLY A 95 -7.56 0.57 -4.23
CA GLY A 95 -8.02 0.50 -2.85
C GLY A 95 -8.77 1.74 -2.37
N PRO A 96 -9.02 1.85 -1.06
CA PRO A 96 -9.64 3.01 -0.44
C PRO A 96 -8.96 4.32 -0.84
N GLY A 97 -9.72 5.42 -0.83
CA GLY A 97 -9.19 6.73 -1.22
C GLY A 97 -8.69 6.80 -2.66
N GLN A 98 -9.27 5.99 -3.55
CA GLN A 98 -8.90 5.90 -4.97
C GLN A 98 -7.41 5.59 -5.17
N ILE A 99 -6.83 4.79 -4.27
CA ILE A 99 -5.48 4.27 -4.49
C ILE A 99 -5.46 3.47 -5.79
N ASP A 100 -4.52 3.81 -6.69
CA ASP A 100 -4.08 2.99 -7.81
C ASP A 100 -2.56 2.92 -7.73
N ALA A 101 -2.05 1.73 -7.40
CA ALA A 101 -0.64 1.55 -7.10
C ALA A 101 -0.05 0.33 -7.80
N ARG A 102 1.24 0.42 -8.10
CA ARG A 102 2.07 -0.68 -8.57
C ARG A 102 3.22 -0.91 -7.61
N VAL A 103 3.48 -2.18 -7.32
CA VAL A 103 4.60 -2.65 -6.51
C VAL A 103 5.44 -3.60 -7.35
N GLN A 104 6.71 -3.27 -7.52
CA GLN A 104 7.66 -4.07 -8.29
C GLN A 104 8.96 -4.23 -7.53
N GLY A 105 9.63 -5.38 -7.72
CA GLY A 105 10.94 -5.60 -7.15
C GLY A 105 11.12 -7.00 -6.61
N ARG A 106 11.86 -7.14 -5.53
CA ARG A 106 12.24 -8.45 -4.98
C ARG A 106 12.03 -8.51 -3.47
N LEU A 107 11.49 -9.63 -3.03
CA LEU A 107 11.47 -10.06 -1.64
C LEU A 107 12.60 -11.05 -1.40
N ALA A 108 13.34 -10.89 -0.34
CA ALA A 108 14.35 -11.86 0.08
C ALA A 108 13.68 -13.17 0.53
N ARG A 109 14.45 -14.23 0.57
CA ARG A 109 13.99 -15.51 1.14
C ARG A 109 13.55 -15.30 2.59
N GLY A 110 12.42 -15.89 2.97
CA GLY A 110 11.86 -15.75 4.31
C GLY A 110 11.18 -14.42 4.57
N PHE A 111 11.04 -13.55 3.56
CA PHE A 111 10.32 -12.27 3.61
C PHE A 111 10.83 -11.28 4.67
N GLY A 112 12.06 -11.47 5.18
CA GLY A 112 12.63 -10.58 6.20
C GLY A 112 13.09 -9.22 5.67
N SER A 113 13.31 -9.10 4.35
CA SER A 113 13.68 -7.85 3.69
C SER A 113 13.18 -7.81 2.25
N ALA A 114 13.15 -6.61 1.69
CA ALA A 114 12.74 -6.38 0.32
C ALA A 114 13.54 -5.24 -0.34
N ASP A 115 13.55 -5.23 -1.66
CA ASP A 115 13.90 -4.11 -2.52
C ASP A 115 12.73 -3.91 -3.49
N LEU A 116 11.83 -3.00 -3.15
CA LEU A 116 10.58 -2.76 -3.87
C LEU A 116 10.49 -1.29 -4.28
N THR A 117 10.02 -1.06 -5.49
CA THR A 117 9.51 0.24 -5.95
C THR A 117 7.99 0.23 -5.84
N ILE A 118 7.43 1.28 -5.26
CA ILE A 118 6.00 1.45 -5.01
C ILE A 118 5.62 2.79 -5.62
N SER A 119 4.85 2.78 -6.69
CA SER A 119 4.40 4.01 -7.35
C SER A 119 2.90 4.01 -7.57
N GLY A 120 2.31 5.20 -7.59
CA GLY A 120 0.87 5.29 -7.77
C GLY A 120 0.29 6.66 -7.45
N THR A 121 -1.03 6.68 -7.36
CA THR A 121 -1.83 7.85 -7.01
C THR A 121 -2.86 7.52 -5.95
N SER A 122 -3.32 8.54 -5.23
CA SER A 122 -4.45 8.42 -4.30
C SER A 122 -5.13 9.77 -4.07
N GLN A 123 -6.23 9.77 -3.32
CA GLN A 123 -6.81 10.99 -2.76
C GLN A 123 -6.10 11.37 -1.46
N ALA A 124 -5.80 12.66 -1.30
CA ALA A 124 -5.16 13.18 -0.10
C ALA A 124 -5.99 12.97 1.18
N GLY A 125 -7.30 12.76 1.02
CA GLY A 125 -8.21 12.46 2.12
C GLY A 125 -7.86 11.23 2.95
N LEU A 126 -6.98 10.34 2.47
CA LEU A 126 -6.43 9.24 3.27
C LEU A 126 -5.66 9.75 4.51
N ALA A 127 -5.09 10.95 4.44
CA ALA A 127 -4.39 11.55 5.57
C ALA A 127 -5.34 12.04 6.69
N ASN A 128 -6.65 12.14 6.42
CA ASN A 128 -7.60 12.74 7.37
C ASN A 128 -7.72 11.97 8.69
N ALA A 129 -7.49 10.65 8.66
CA ALA A 129 -7.45 9.83 9.87
C ALA A 129 -6.34 10.28 10.86
N PHE A 130 -5.26 10.85 10.34
CA PHE A 130 -4.08 11.23 11.10
C PHE A 130 -4.02 12.73 11.46
N ILE A 131 -4.82 13.56 10.79
CA ILE A 131 -4.80 15.02 10.95
C ILE A 131 -6.11 15.58 11.52
N ALA A 132 -7.06 14.73 11.92
CA ALA A 132 -8.33 15.16 12.51
C ALA A 132 -8.09 16.20 13.64
N PRO A 133 -8.95 17.23 13.76
CA PRO A 133 -10.20 17.47 13.04
C PRO A 133 -10.04 18.17 11.67
N ARG A 134 -8.82 18.33 11.18
CA ARG A 134 -8.55 18.95 9.88
C ARG A 134 -8.98 18.02 8.74
N VAL A 135 -9.35 18.64 7.62
CA VAL A 135 -9.75 17.90 6.42
C VAL A 135 -8.87 18.33 5.25
N LEU A 136 -8.12 17.39 4.73
CA LEU A 136 -7.31 17.54 3.52
C LEU A 136 -8.01 16.85 2.35
N SER A 137 -8.11 17.52 1.23
CA SER A 137 -8.54 16.95 -0.05
C SER A 137 -7.52 17.31 -1.14
N GLY A 138 -7.67 16.70 -2.32
CA GLY A 138 -6.75 16.84 -3.43
C GLY A 138 -6.25 15.50 -3.91
N ARG A 139 -5.36 15.52 -4.91
CA ARG A 139 -4.74 14.31 -5.46
C ARG A 139 -3.31 14.19 -4.98
N THR A 140 -2.92 12.96 -4.68
CA THR A 140 -1.52 12.64 -4.37
C THR A 140 -0.96 11.68 -5.40
N ALA A 141 0.32 11.84 -5.69
CA ALA A 141 1.12 10.86 -6.44
C ALA A 141 2.34 10.50 -5.59
N PHE A 142 2.73 9.25 -5.64
CA PHE A 142 3.87 8.77 -4.86
C PHE A 142 4.79 7.89 -5.71
N ASP A 143 6.07 8.02 -5.44
CA ASP A 143 7.14 7.18 -5.97
C ASP A 143 8.09 6.87 -4.83
N LEU A 144 7.96 5.67 -4.30
CA LEU A 144 8.61 5.22 -3.08
C LEU A 144 9.45 3.99 -3.37
N ARG A 145 10.52 3.84 -2.62
CA ARG A 145 11.35 2.63 -2.56
C ARG A 145 11.41 2.12 -1.13
N LEU A 146 11.15 0.84 -0.97
CA LEU A 146 11.39 0.11 0.26
C LEU A 146 12.65 -0.72 0.06
N ASN A 147 13.71 -0.43 0.81
CA ASN A 147 14.97 -1.16 0.74
C ASN A 147 15.43 -1.55 2.15
N GLY A 148 15.31 -2.81 2.47
CA GLY A 148 15.62 -3.37 3.78
C GLY A 148 14.46 -4.12 4.42
N PRO A 149 14.37 -4.15 5.75
CA PRO A 149 13.26 -4.75 6.49
C PRO A 149 11.90 -4.17 6.08
N LEU A 150 10.83 -4.95 6.23
CA LEU A 150 9.45 -4.53 5.89
C LEU A 150 8.88 -3.60 6.99
N VAL A 151 9.53 -2.46 7.20
CA VAL A 151 9.13 -1.44 8.18
C VAL A 151 9.09 -0.06 7.52
N PRO A 152 8.29 0.89 8.03
CA PRO A 152 8.19 2.25 7.48
C PRO A 152 9.53 2.98 7.40
N ALA A 153 10.45 2.73 8.33
CA ALA A 153 11.78 3.34 8.34
C ALA A 153 12.66 2.95 7.14
N SER A 154 12.33 1.85 6.45
CA SER A 154 13.02 1.41 5.22
C SER A 154 12.48 2.09 3.95
N LEU A 155 11.46 2.93 4.06
CA LEU A 155 10.89 3.68 2.95
C LEU A 155 11.74 4.92 2.65
N SER A 156 11.91 5.17 1.36
CA SER A 156 12.48 6.41 0.80
C SER A 156 11.70 6.84 -0.42
N GLY A 157 11.86 8.08 -0.87
CA GLY A 157 11.21 8.59 -2.09
C GLY A 157 10.32 9.80 -1.82
N ASN A 158 9.33 10.01 -2.69
CA ASN A 158 8.55 11.24 -2.71
C ASN A 158 7.05 10.97 -2.75
N VAL A 159 6.31 11.84 -2.07
CA VAL A 159 4.86 11.98 -2.23
C VAL A 159 4.58 13.43 -2.60
N THR A 160 3.78 13.67 -3.63
CA THR A 160 3.36 15.00 -4.08
C THR A 160 1.87 15.19 -3.90
N LEU A 161 1.45 16.40 -3.54
CA LEU A 161 0.06 16.84 -3.48
C LEU A 161 -0.19 17.86 -4.58
N SER A 162 -1.29 17.72 -5.29
CA SER A 162 -1.81 18.67 -6.27
C SER A 162 -3.28 18.98 -6.02
N ASP A 163 -3.68 20.20 -6.36
CA ASP A 163 -5.05 20.70 -6.21
C ASP A 163 -5.58 20.50 -4.78
N GLY A 164 -4.69 20.69 -3.79
CA GLY A 164 -5.01 20.44 -2.40
C GLY A 164 -5.92 21.54 -1.81
N ARG A 165 -6.80 21.13 -0.89
CA ARG A 165 -7.54 22.04 -0.01
C ARG A 165 -7.44 21.52 1.42
N LEU A 166 -6.99 22.38 2.34
CA LEU A 166 -6.95 22.09 3.77
C LEU A 166 -7.94 23.01 4.49
N ALA A 167 -8.87 22.41 5.20
CA ALA A 167 -9.81 23.10 6.08
C ALA A 167 -9.56 22.67 7.53
N ASP A 168 -9.55 23.64 8.44
CA ASP A 168 -9.52 23.43 9.89
C ASP A 168 -10.79 24.03 10.48
N PRO A 169 -11.63 23.26 11.20
CA PRO A 169 -12.86 23.78 11.81
C PRO A 169 -12.65 24.94 12.81
N MET A 170 -11.43 25.09 13.32
CA MET A 170 -11.07 26.16 14.26
C MET A 170 -10.72 27.47 13.53
N LEU A 171 -10.56 27.45 12.20
CA LEU A 171 -10.17 28.60 11.41
C LEU A 171 -11.35 29.08 10.54
N THR A 172 -11.45 30.40 10.36
CA THR A 172 -12.44 31.05 9.50
C THR A 172 -12.06 31.06 8.01
N PHE A 173 -10.91 30.49 7.68
CA PHE A 173 -10.36 30.40 6.33
C PHE A 173 -9.91 28.97 6.01
N SER A 174 -9.75 28.66 4.74
CA SER A 174 -9.13 27.44 4.25
C SER A 174 -7.92 27.75 3.39
N LEU A 175 -7.04 26.77 3.22
CA LEU A 175 -5.98 26.81 2.22
C LEU A 175 -6.49 26.11 0.95
N GLU A 176 -6.31 26.75 -0.20
CA GLU A 176 -6.84 26.30 -1.49
C GLU A 176 -5.74 26.26 -2.55
N GLY A 177 -5.93 25.42 -3.57
CA GLY A 177 -4.97 25.23 -4.64
C GLY A 177 -3.58 24.85 -4.12
N MET A 178 -3.56 24.06 -3.04
CA MET A 178 -2.31 23.65 -2.41
C MET A 178 -1.52 22.72 -3.31
N THR A 179 -0.23 22.97 -3.37
CA THR A 179 0.77 22.02 -3.81
C THR A 179 1.67 21.65 -2.64
N GLY A 180 2.12 20.40 -2.62
CA GLY A 180 2.98 19.96 -1.53
C GLY A 180 3.88 18.81 -1.97
N ARG A 181 4.95 18.59 -1.22
CA ARG A 181 5.89 17.50 -1.38
C ARG A 181 6.31 16.98 -0.02
N ALA A 182 6.31 15.68 0.13
CA ALA A 182 6.94 14.98 1.24
C ALA A 182 8.10 14.13 0.68
N GLU A 183 9.28 14.32 1.24
CA GLU A 183 10.47 13.50 0.96
C GLU A 183 10.71 12.55 2.12
N LEU A 184 10.73 11.25 1.83
CA LEU A 184 10.95 10.20 2.79
C LEU A 184 12.40 9.71 2.69
N ALA A 185 13.12 9.72 3.80
CA ALA A 185 14.46 9.19 3.89
C ALA A 185 14.86 8.90 5.34
N GLY A 186 15.55 7.78 5.59
CA GLY A 186 16.15 7.48 6.89
C GLY A 186 15.15 7.45 8.05
N GLY A 187 13.92 6.96 7.83
CA GLY A 187 12.89 6.92 8.85
C GLY A 187 12.20 8.26 9.13
N ARG A 188 12.39 9.26 8.27
CA ARG A 188 11.78 10.59 8.40
C ARG A 188 11.09 11.02 7.11
N ALA A 189 10.06 11.84 7.25
CA ALA A 189 9.42 12.57 6.18
C ALA A 189 9.65 14.07 6.37
N GLN A 190 10.17 14.73 5.34
CA GLN A 190 10.27 16.19 5.25
C GLN A 190 9.13 16.69 4.38
N VAL A 191 8.33 17.61 4.89
CA VAL A 191 7.13 18.11 4.20
C VAL A 191 7.29 19.57 3.87
N THR A 192 7.03 19.93 2.63
CA THR A 192 6.93 21.32 2.16
C THR A 192 5.63 21.51 1.39
N GLY A 193 5.07 22.70 1.44
CA GLY A 193 3.85 23.00 0.71
C GLY A 193 3.58 24.49 0.62
N ALA A 194 2.74 24.87 -0.32
CA ALA A 194 2.25 26.22 -0.50
C ALA A 194 0.79 26.20 -0.95
N GLY A 195 0.04 27.25 -0.61
CA GLY A 195 -1.36 27.38 -1.00
C GLY A 195 -1.85 28.81 -0.83
N ARG A 196 -3.04 29.09 -1.36
CA ARG A 196 -3.71 30.38 -1.18
C ARG A 196 -4.64 30.32 0.01
N ILE A 197 -4.66 31.38 0.78
CA ILE A 197 -5.64 31.56 1.85
C ILE A 197 -6.96 32.04 1.23
N SER A 198 -8.10 31.41 1.56
CA SER A 198 -9.40 31.72 0.95
C SER A 198 -9.87 33.16 1.16
N THR A 199 -9.36 33.84 2.20
CA THR A 199 -9.62 35.27 2.51
C THR A 199 -8.57 36.20 1.91
N GLY A 200 -7.58 35.69 1.20
CA GLY A 200 -6.51 36.44 0.54
C GLY A 200 -5.12 36.13 1.09
N GLY A 201 -4.12 36.27 0.23
CA GLY A 201 -2.73 35.96 0.54
C GLY A 201 -2.32 34.52 0.24
N THR A 202 -1.07 34.21 0.56
CA THR A 202 -0.46 32.89 0.38
C THR A 202 0.13 32.39 1.69
N ALA A 203 0.14 31.06 1.87
CA ALA A 203 0.78 30.40 3.00
C ALA A 203 1.78 29.38 2.49
N THR A 204 2.87 29.21 3.23
CA THR A 204 3.83 28.13 3.04
C THR A 204 3.85 27.25 4.29
N LEU A 205 4.03 25.96 4.08
CA LEU A 205 4.14 24.96 5.13
C LEU A 205 5.47 24.25 5.01
N THR A 206 6.16 24.12 6.14
CA THR A 206 7.32 23.24 6.27
C THR A 206 7.19 22.44 7.55
N GLY A 207 7.60 21.19 7.51
CA GLY A 207 7.53 20.32 8.69
C GLY A 207 8.30 19.04 8.50
N SER A 208 8.41 18.26 9.56
CA SER A 208 9.00 16.93 9.54
C SER A 208 8.22 15.99 10.45
N ALA A 209 8.17 14.72 10.09
CA ALA A 209 7.57 13.64 10.88
C ALA A 209 8.50 12.43 10.91
N GLU A 210 8.47 11.68 11.99
CA GLU A 210 9.15 10.38 12.08
C GLU A 210 8.23 9.28 11.54
N LEU A 211 8.81 8.37 10.76
CA LEU A 211 8.13 7.18 10.26
C LEU A 211 8.32 6.08 11.30
N VAL A 212 7.46 6.05 12.31
CA VAL A 212 7.43 5.00 13.32
C VAL A 212 6.58 3.82 12.83
N GLY A 213 7.05 2.60 13.10
CA GLY A 213 6.37 1.35 12.78
C GLY A 213 6.21 0.49 14.00
#